data_c5a9c64e9482a7ff5d9cad6213314c2c
#
_entry.id   c5a9c64e9482a7ff5d9cad6213314c2c
#
_cell.length_a   1.000
_cell.length_b   1.000
_cell.length_c   1.000
_cell.angle_alpha   90.00
_cell.angle_beta   90.00
_cell.angle_gamma   90.00
#
_symmetry.space_group_name_H-M   'P 1'
#
loop_
_entity.id
_entity.type
_entity.pdbx_description
1 polymer ?
#
loop_
_entity_poly.entity_id
_entity_poly.type
_entity_poly.pdbx_seq_one_letter_code
_entity_poly.pdbx_strand_id
1 'polypeptide(L)'
;AVGHVLCHDMTQIIKDQYKDARFRKGHIVTEDDIPVLLSMGKENLYVWEMTPGMVHENDAAERLLALCGQENMVRGEVKEGKIELKAACDGLFRVDSLRLIAVNSREDVMIATRKGNTAVKKGDKLAGMRVIPLIIKEETLQAAEQAAGASPLLELLPYVKKTAAIVATGSEVKKGLIQDTFTPVVKEKLAAYGIETISIAYSGDGVENVANAI
;
A
#
# COMPACT_ATOMS: atom_id res chain seq x y z
N ALA A 1 -6.18 31.02 -23.77
CA ALA A 1 -5.32 30.29 -22.83
C ALA A 1 -4.51 31.23 -21.93
N VAL A 2 -4.00 32.36 -22.45
CA VAL A 2 -3.23 33.33 -21.66
C VAL A 2 -4.05 33.87 -20.49
N GLY A 3 -3.45 33.90 -19.29
CA GLY A 3 -4.10 34.33 -18.05
C GLY A 3 -4.87 33.24 -17.31
N HIS A 4 -5.07 32.06 -17.92
CA HIS A 4 -5.72 30.93 -17.26
C HIS A 4 -4.75 30.13 -16.40
N VAL A 5 -5.26 29.56 -15.33
CA VAL A 5 -4.49 28.71 -14.38
C VAL A 5 -4.57 27.27 -14.82
N LEU A 6 -3.41 26.62 -14.96
CA LEU A 6 -3.36 25.19 -15.23
C LEU A 6 -3.89 24.38 -14.06
N CYS A 7 -4.78 23.46 -14.32
CA CYS A 7 -5.44 22.64 -13.30
C CYS A 7 -4.68 21.35 -12.97
N HIS A 8 -3.68 20.97 -13.75
CA HIS A 8 -2.81 19.81 -13.50
C HIS A 8 -1.40 20.04 -14.04
N ASP A 9 -0.47 19.18 -13.61
CA ASP A 9 0.90 19.18 -14.13
C ASP A 9 0.92 18.74 -15.60
N MET A 10 1.71 19.43 -16.41
CA MET A 10 1.92 19.08 -17.81
C MET A 10 3.32 18.56 -18.04
N THR A 11 3.42 17.26 -18.26
CA THR A 11 4.68 16.55 -18.50
C THR A 11 5.14 16.75 -19.94
N GLN A 12 6.38 17.16 -20.12
CA GLN A 12 7.07 17.16 -21.40
C GLN A 12 7.97 15.92 -21.49
N ILE A 13 7.88 15.21 -22.64
CA ILE A 13 8.73 14.07 -22.92
C ILE A 13 9.57 14.42 -24.15
N ILE A 14 10.89 14.51 -23.97
CA ILE A 14 11.85 14.61 -25.06
C ILE A 14 12.69 13.34 -25.00
N LYS A 15 12.64 12.54 -26.07
CA LYS A 15 13.35 11.25 -26.16
C LYS A 15 14.80 11.41 -25.73
N ASP A 16 15.25 10.56 -24.81
CA ASP A 16 16.61 10.45 -24.29
C ASP A 16 17.16 11.72 -23.57
N GLN A 17 16.31 12.74 -23.30
CA GLN A 17 16.75 14.01 -22.71
C GLN A 17 15.91 14.42 -21.49
N TYR A 18 14.56 14.43 -21.59
CA TYR A 18 13.72 15.04 -20.58
C TYR A 18 12.38 14.33 -20.44
N LYS A 19 12.00 14.02 -19.19
CA LYS A 19 10.68 13.52 -18.84
C LYS A 19 10.30 14.03 -17.44
N ASP A 20 9.73 15.22 -17.38
CA ASP A 20 9.24 15.82 -16.12
C ASP A 20 8.13 16.82 -16.41
N ALA A 21 7.48 17.34 -15.35
CA ALA A 21 6.49 18.39 -15.45
C ALA A 21 7.13 19.68 -15.93
N ARG A 22 6.81 20.09 -17.15
CA ARG A 22 7.25 21.37 -17.73
C ARG A 22 6.49 22.53 -17.14
N PHE A 23 5.19 22.33 -16.93
CA PHE A 23 4.32 23.27 -16.23
C PHE A 23 3.66 22.53 -15.08
N ARG A 24 3.60 23.17 -13.94
CA ARG A 24 2.96 22.61 -12.74
C ARG A 24 1.54 23.15 -12.58
N LYS A 25 0.68 22.39 -11.88
CA LYS A 25 -0.62 22.87 -11.41
C LYS A 25 -0.46 24.23 -10.73
N GLY A 26 -1.35 25.13 -11.06
CA GLY A 26 -1.32 26.52 -10.55
C GLY A 26 -0.47 27.49 -11.38
N HIS A 27 0.23 27.03 -12.44
CA HIS A 27 0.93 27.92 -13.36
C HIS A 27 -0.07 28.78 -14.14
N ILE A 28 0.17 30.07 -14.17
CA ILE A 28 -0.63 31.02 -14.99
C ILE A 28 -0.02 31.04 -16.37
N VAL A 29 -0.77 30.65 -17.38
CA VAL A 29 -0.31 30.58 -18.76
C VAL A 29 0.01 31.99 -19.29
N THR A 30 1.22 32.18 -19.78
CA THR A 30 1.72 33.41 -20.42
C THR A 30 1.76 33.27 -21.94
N GLU A 31 1.99 34.36 -22.67
CA GLU A 31 2.19 34.32 -24.13
C GLU A 31 3.40 33.47 -24.52
N ASP A 32 4.48 33.54 -23.72
CA ASP A 32 5.72 32.78 -23.96
C ASP A 32 5.55 31.27 -23.78
N ASP A 33 4.54 30.83 -23.05
CA ASP A 33 4.23 29.41 -22.85
C ASP A 33 3.53 28.78 -24.05
N ILE A 34 2.85 29.56 -24.87
CA ILE A 34 2.04 29.04 -25.99
C ILE A 34 2.88 28.21 -26.98
N PRO A 35 4.07 28.66 -27.47
CA PRO A 35 4.89 27.83 -28.34
C PRO A 35 5.32 26.50 -27.70
N VAL A 36 5.62 26.52 -26.41
CA VAL A 36 6.02 25.31 -25.66
C VAL A 36 4.84 24.36 -25.55
N LEU A 37 3.67 24.84 -25.17
CA LEU A 37 2.44 24.05 -25.06
C LEU A 37 2.08 23.39 -26.40
N LEU A 38 2.16 24.14 -27.49
CA LEU A 38 1.92 23.62 -28.85
C LEU A 38 2.95 22.55 -29.23
N SER A 39 4.24 22.75 -28.89
CA SER A 39 5.30 21.76 -29.14
C SER A 39 5.09 20.45 -28.39
N MET A 40 4.36 20.50 -27.27
CA MET A 40 3.94 19.34 -26.47
C MET A 40 2.62 18.70 -26.99
N GLY A 41 2.07 19.18 -28.12
CA GLY A 41 0.81 18.72 -28.67
C GLY A 41 -0.43 19.19 -27.89
N LYS A 42 -0.31 20.27 -27.11
CA LYS A 42 -1.40 20.80 -26.28
C LYS A 42 -2.11 21.95 -27.02
N GLU A 43 -2.92 21.59 -28.01
CA GLU A 43 -3.76 22.57 -28.74
C GLU A 43 -4.92 23.10 -27.90
N ASN A 44 -5.39 22.32 -26.94
CA ASN A 44 -6.45 22.66 -26.01
C ASN A 44 -5.96 22.49 -24.57
N LEU A 45 -6.34 23.42 -23.70
CA LEU A 45 -6.05 23.39 -22.28
C LEU A 45 -7.35 23.20 -21.51
N TYR A 46 -7.34 22.27 -20.55
CA TYR A 46 -8.40 22.19 -19.56
C TYR A 46 -8.21 23.32 -18.56
N VAL A 47 -9.13 24.26 -18.54
CA VAL A 47 -9.22 25.30 -17.52
C VAL A 47 -10.27 24.89 -16.51
N TRP A 48 -9.93 24.99 -15.23
CA TRP A 48 -10.85 24.65 -14.17
C TRP A 48 -11.43 25.91 -13.55
N GLU A 49 -12.72 26.04 -13.68
CA GLU A 49 -13.51 26.87 -12.79
C GLU A 49 -14.03 26.00 -11.67
N MET A 50 -13.77 26.37 -10.41
CA MET A 50 -14.29 25.65 -9.24
C MET A 50 -15.81 25.60 -9.31
N THR A 51 -16.35 24.50 -9.82
CA THR A 51 -17.79 24.27 -9.82
C THR A 51 -18.18 23.70 -8.46
N PRO A 52 -19.13 24.30 -7.74
CA PRO A 52 -19.63 23.74 -6.49
C PRO A 52 -20.03 22.28 -6.62
N GLY A 53 -19.62 21.42 -5.66
CA GLY A 53 -19.90 19.99 -5.69
C GLY A 53 -18.94 19.16 -6.53
N MET A 54 -17.82 19.73 -7.00
CA MET A 54 -16.75 19.02 -7.70
C MET A 54 -15.45 19.07 -6.90
N VAL A 55 -14.66 18.00 -6.98
CA VAL A 55 -13.37 17.82 -6.29
C VAL A 55 -12.28 17.53 -7.30
N HIS A 56 -11.14 18.18 -7.19
CA HIS A 56 -9.99 17.93 -8.06
C HIS A 56 -9.32 16.58 -7.72
N GLU A 57 -8.74 15.92 -8.73
CA GLU A 57 -8.13 14.59 -8.60
C GLU A 57 -7.10 14.48 -7.46
N ASN A 58 -6.30 15.52 -7.22
CA ASN A 58 -5.31 15.51 -6.14
C ASN A 58 -5.97 15.49 -4.76
N ASP A 59 -7.00 16.30 -4.56
CA ASP A 59 -7.74 16.37 -3.30
C ASP A 59 -8.55 15.09 -3.09
N ALA A 60 -9.10 14.53 -4.18
CA ALA A 60 -9.75 13.23 -4.17
C ALA A 60 -8.79 12.10 -3.79
N ALA A 61 -7.57 12.09 -4.32
CA ALA A 61 -6.55 11.10 -3.96
C ALA A 61 -6.17 11.17 -2.47
N GLU A 62 -6.08 12.37 -1.88
CA GLU A 62 -5.85 12.54 -0.43
C GLU A 62 -7.01 11.98 0.40
N ARG A 63 -8.25 12.18 -0.04
CA ARG A 63 -9.43 11.62 0.63
C ARG A 63 -9.45 10.09 0.55
N LEU A 64 -9.09 9.50 -0.60
CA LEU A 64 -8.96 8.06 -0.75
C LEU A 64 -7.81 7.49 0.11
N LEU A 65 -6.70 8.23 0.23
CA LEU A 65 -5.60 7.86 1.13
C LEU A 65 -6.07 7.80 2.60
N ALA A 66 -6.92 8.73 3.02
CA ALA A 66 -7.45 8.75 4.38
C ALA A 66 -8.28 7.50 4.74
N LEU A 67 -8.86 6.81 3.75
CA LEU A 67 -9.58 5.54 3.94
C LEU A 67 -8.63 4.37 4.19
N CYS A 68 -7.37 4.50 3.77
CA CYS A 68 -6.32 3.51 3.96
C CYS A 68 -5.58 3.84 5.27
N GLY A 69 -5.38 2.86 6.14
CA GLY A 69 -4.49 3.04 7.29
C GLY A 69 -3.09 3.43 6.82
N GLN A 70 -2.44 4.33 7.56
CA GLN A 70 -1.09 4.79 7.22
C GLN A 70 -0.04 4.34 8.25
N GLU A 71 -0.47 3.69 9.32
CA GLU A 71 0.44 3.17 10.34
C GLU A 71 1.38 2.12 9.75
N ASN A 72 2.68 2.28 9.99
CA ASN A 72 3.75 1.46 9.42
C ASN A 72 3.86 1.51 7.88
N MET A 73 3.24 2.50 7.24
CA MET A 73 3.30 2.72 5.81
C MET A 73 3.87 4.10 5.47
N VAL A 74 4.53 4.20 4.33
CA VAL A 74 5.07 5.46 3.80
C VAL A 74 4.25 5.87 2.59
N ARG A 75 3.65 7.05 2.67
CA ARG A 75 2.97 7.66 1.53
C ARG A 75 3.96 8.26 0.54
N GLY A 76 3.68 8.15 -0.73
CA GLY A 76 4.35 8.92 -1.79
C GLY A 76 3.76 10.34 -1.93
N GLU A 77 4.41 11.15 -2.75
CA GLU A 77 3.86 12.42 -3.20
C GLU A 77 2.67 12.21 -4.13
N VAL A 78 1.76 13.19 -4.16
CA VAL A 78 0.68 13.22 -5.16
C VAL A 78 1.28 13.55 -6.50
N LYS A 79 1.10 12.68 -7.49
CA LYS A 79 1.53 12.88 -8.89
C LYS A 79 0.38 12.51 -9.82
N GLU A 80 -0.07 13.49 -10.63
CA GLU A 80 -1.16 13.28 -11.59
C GLU A 80 -2.38 12.58 -10.94
N GLY A 81 -2.85 13.12 -9.82
CA GLY A 81 -4.00 12.58 -9.09
C GLY A 81 -3.78 11.21 -8.42
N LYS A 82 -2.54 10.70 -8.38
CA LYS A 82 -2.20 9.39 -7.81
C LYS A 82 -1.32 9.50 -6.58
N ILE A 83 -1.64 8.70 -5.55
CA ILE A 83 -0.78 8.47 -4.39
C ILE A 83 -0.44 6.98 -4.31
N GLU A 84 0.80 6.67 -3.93
CA GLU A 84 1.24 5.31 -3.65
C GLU A 84 1.57 5.13 -2.16
N LEU A 85 1.25 3.96 -1.61
CA LEU A 85 1.66 3.53 -0.28
C LEU A 85 2.72 2.43 -0.38
N LYS A 86 3.76 2.52 0.46
CA LYS A 86 4.82 1.53 0.58
C LYS A 86 4.96 1.07 2.03
N ALA A 87 5.45 -0.14 2.24
CA ALA A 87 5.74 -0.66 3.56
C ALA A 87 6.91 0.10 4.22
N ALA A 88 6.73 0.57 5.46
CA ALA A 88 7.78 1.17 6.26
C ALA A 88 8.64 0.11 6.99
N CYS A 89 8.12 -1.11 7.15
CA CYS A 89 8.76 -2.22 7.82
C CYS A 89 8.35 -3.56 7.19
N ASP A 90 9.04 -4.62 7.58
CA ASP A 90 8.62 -5.99 7.29
C ASP A 90 7.42 -6.35 8.16
N GLY A 91 6.42 -7.05 7.60
CA GLY A 91 5.22 -7.38 8.35
C GLY A 91 4.18 -8.15 7.55
N LEU A 92 3.00 -8.29 8.16
CA LEU A 92 1.81 -8.85 7.54
C LEU A 92 0.94 -7.72 7.00
N PHE A 93 0.76 -7.68 5.69
CA PHE A 93 -0.17 -6.74 5.05
C PHE A 93 -1.58 -7.31 5.02
N ARG A 94 -2.54 -6.56 5.54
CA ARG A 94 -3.96 -6.93 5.59
C ARG A 94 -4.80 -5.96 4.78
N VAL A 95 -5.83 -6.49 4.12
CA VAL A 95 -6.79 -5.73 3.31
C VAL A 95 -8.19 -6.18 3.69
N ASP A 96 -9.07 -5.25 4.02
CA ASP A 96 -10.50 -5.52 4.10
C ASP A 96 -11.10 -5.55 2.69
N SER A 97 -11.06 -6.73 2.09
CA SER A 97 -11.45 -6.92 0.69
C SER A 97 -12.93 -6.61 0.43
N LEU A 98 -13.81 -6.84 1.40
CA LEU A 98 -15.24 -6.58 1.21
C LEU A 98 -15.53 -5.08 1.14
N ARG A 99 -14.98 -4.30 2.07
CA ARG A 99 -15.14 -2.85 2.06
C ARG A 99 -14.36 -2.22 0.89
N LEU A 100 -13.18 -2.73 0.55
CA LEU A 100 -12.42 -2.27 -0.59
C LEU A 100 -13.19 -2.45 -1.91
N ILE A 101 -13.87 -3.60 -2.11
CA ILE A 101 -14.74 -3.83 -3.26
C ILE A 101 -15.91 -2.83 -3.27
N ALA A 102 -16.53 -2.57 -2.11
CA ALA A 102 -17.62 -1.61 -2.01
C ALA A 102 -17.17 -0.17 -2.37
N VAL A 103 -15.96 0.23 -1.99
CA VAL A 103 -15.35 1.52 -2.38
C VAL A 103 -15.10 1.55 -3.89
N ASN A 104 -14.43 0.53 -4.43
CA ASN A 104 -14.08 0.44 -5.86
C ASN A 104 -15.29 0.21 -6.78
N SER A 105 -16.48 -0.08 -6.21
CA SER A 105 -17.74 -0.13 -6.96
C SER A 105 -18.34 1.25 -7.21
N ARG A 106 -17.74 2.31 -6.66
CA ARG A 106 -18.14 3.68 -7.00
C ARG A 106 -17.51 4.08 -8.32
N GLU A 107 -18.31 4.78 -9.14
CA GLU A 107 -17.86 5.24 -10.45
C GLU A 107 -16.59 6.09 -10.33
N ASP A 108 -15.61 5.84 -11.19
CA ASP A 108 -14.37 6.60 -11.28
C ASP A 108 -13.45 6.58 -10.03
N VAL A 109 -13.71 5.76 -9.03
CA VAL A 109 -12.88 5.59 -7.84
C VAL A 109 -12.06 4.33 -7.95
N MET A 110 -10.76 4.42 -7.64
CA MET A 110 -9.86 3.28 -7.69
C MET A 110 -8.85 3.29 -6.53
N ILE A 111 -8.84 2.20 -5.76
CA ILE A 111 -7.78 1.83 -4.82
C ILE A 111 -7.28 0.43 -5.21
N ALA A 112 -6.13 0.37 -5.87
CA ALA A 112 -5.48 -0.89 -6.22
C ALA A 112 -4.53 -1.30 -5.11
N THR A 113 -4.55 -2.58 -4.72
CA THR A 113 -3.72 -3.08 -3.62
C THR A 113 -2.99 -4.36 -3.99
N ARG A 114 -1.91 -4.64 -3.27
CA ARG A 114 -1.35 -5.98 -3.15
C ARG A 114 -2.39 -6.92 -2.54
N LYS A 115 -2.25 -8.23 -2.74
CA LYS A 115 -3.09 -9.25 -2.07
C LYS A 115 -2.94 -9.13 -0.56
N GLY A 116 -4.05 -9.06 0.15
CA GLY A 116 -4.09 -9.09 1.61
C GLY A 116 -3.66 -10.44 2.21
N ASN A 117 -3.38 -10.44 3.50
CA ASN A 117 -2.87 -11.57 4.28
C ASN A 117 -1.57 -12.16 3.68
N THR A 118 -0.67 -11.30 3.22
CA THR A 118 0.63 -11.68 2.69
C THR A 118 1.76 -10.97 3.43
N ALA A 119 2.89 -11.69 3.55
CA ALA A 119 4.12 -11.10 4.06
C ALA A 119 4.65 -10.05 3.07
N VAL A 120 5.11 -8.93 3.61
CA VAL A 120 5.73 -7.83 2.85
C VAL A 120 7.04 -7.42 3.49
N LYS A 121 7.92 -6.84 2.68
CA LYS A 121 9.20 -6.27 3.12
C LYS A 121 9.16 -4.76 3.08
N LYS A 122 9.96 -4.12 3.91
CA LYS A 122 10.18 -2.67 3.86
C LYS A 122 10.48 -2.21 2.43
N GLY A 123 9.76 -1.18 1.97
CA GLY A 123 9.87 -0.62 0.62
C GLY A 123 8.94 -1.26 -0.42
N ASP A 124 8.29 -2.39 -0.11
CA ASP A 124 7.31 -3.00 -1.01
C ASP A 124 6.15 -2.03 -1.27
N LYS A 125 5.70 -1.95 -2.52
CA LYS A 125 4.48 -1.22 -2.88
C LYS A 125 3.27 -1.99 -2.37
N LEU A 126 2.41 -1.32 -1.60
CA LEU A 126 1.23 -1.92 -0.96
C LEU A 126 -0.06 -1.56 -1.69
N ALA A 127 -0.20 -0.28 -2.02
CA ALA A 127 -1.41 0.25 -2.66
C ALA A 127 -1.10 1.48 -3.51
N GLY A 128 -2.03 1.78 -4.41
CA GLY A 128 -2.09 3.04 -5.16
C GLY A 128 -3.54 3.45 -5.31
N MET A 129 -3.83 4.73 -5.07
CA MET A 129 -5.17 5.27 -5.13
C MET A 129 -5.23 6.48 -6.05
N ARG A 130 -6.36 6.62 -6.74
CA ARG A 130 -6.68 7.75 -7.60
C ARG A 130 -8.17 7.78 -7.94
N VAL A 131 -8.63 8.90 -8.47
CA VAL A 131 -9.85 8.96 -9.29
C VAL A 131 -9.46 8.98 -10.77
N ILE A 132 -10.36 8.55 -11.65
CA ILE A 132 -10.07 8.45 -13.09
C ILE A 132 -10.12 9.82 -13.78
N PRO A 133 -11.16 10.67 -13.57
CA PRO A 133 -11.23 11.98 -14.19
C PRO A 133 -10.39 13.02 -13.43
N LEU A 134 -10.08 14.14 -14.09
CA LEU A 134 -9.40 15.29 -13.47
C LEU A 134 -10.20 15.91 -12.32
N ILE A 135 -11.53 15.87 -12.42
CA ILE A 135 -12.48 16.29 -11.40
C ILE A 135 -13.55 15.24 -11.19
N ILE A 136 -13.96 14.99 -9.96
CA ILE A 136 -15.00 14.03 -9.59
C ILE A 136 -16.08 14.72 -8.76
N LYS A 137 -17.30 14.18 -8.80
CA LYS A 137 -18.40 14.68 -7.96
C LYS A 137 -18.13 14.45 -6.49
N GLU A 138 -18.39 15.44 -5.66
CA GLU A 138 -18.32 15.34 -4.20
C GLU A 138 -19.17 14.17 -3.67
N GLU A 139 -20.38 13.98 -4.22
CA GLU A 139 -21.29 12.89 -3.84
C GLU A 139 -20.67 11.49 -4.04
N THR A 140 -19.91 11.32 -5.12
CA THR A 140 -19.24 10.02 -5.40
C THR A 140 -18.17 9.72 -4.35
N LEU A 141 -17.37 10.72 -3.96
CA LEU A 141 -16.36 10.55 -2.91
C LEU A 141 -17.00 10.30 -1.55
N GLN A 142 -18.06 11.01 -1.20
CA GLN A 142 -18.81 10.78 0.04
C GLN A 142 -19.40 9.36 0.08
N ALA A 143 -19.92 8.88 -1.05
CA ALA A 143 -20.40 7.49 -1.14
C ALA A 143 -19.28 6.46 -0.99
N ALA A 144 -18.06 6.75 -1.48
CA ALA A 144 -16.89 5.90 -1.27
C ALA A 144 -16.45 5.90 0.21
N GLU A 145 -16.43 7.06 0.86
CA GLU A 145 -16.13 7.21 2.29
C GLU A 145 -17.12 6.47 3.18
N GLN A 146 -18.41 6.58 2.88
CA GLN A 146 -19.46 5.81 3.58
C GLN A 146 -19.28 4.30 3.40
N ALA A 147 -18.94 3.84 2.20
CA ALA A 147 -18.69 2.43 1.94
C ALA A 147 -17.42 1.92 2.66
N ALA A 148 -16.40 2.75 2.82
CA ALA A 148 -15.21 2.43 3.59
C ALA A 148 -15.47 2.33 5.10
N GLY A 149 -16.42 3.12 5.63
CA GLY A 149 -16.71 3.16 7.07
C GLY A 149 -15.58 3.77 7.90
N ALA A 150 -15.62 3.58 9.22
CA ALA A 150 -14.72 4.28 10.15
C ALA A 150 -13.34 3.61 10.35
N SER A 151 -13.22 2.31 10.08
CA SER A 151 -11.94 1.59 10.27
C SER A 151 -11.12 1.60 8.99
N PRO A 152 -9.77 1.58 9.06
CA PRO A 152 -8.93 1.58 7.87
C PRO A 152 -9.18 0.36 6.98
N LEU A 153 -9.07 0.54 5.67
CA LEU A 153 -9.18 -0.53 4.66
C LEU A 153 -7.92 -1.40 4.60
N LEU A 154 -6.78 -0.82 4.95
CA LEU A 154 -5.45 -1.44 4.86
C LEU A 154 -4.76 -1.34 6.21
N GLU A 155 -4.04 -2.39 6.58
CA GLU A 155 -3.21 -2.43 7.78
C GLU A 155 -1.87 -3.10 7.46
N LEU A 156 -0.79 -2.58 8.04
CA LEU A 156 0.51 -3.25 8.05
C LEU A 156 0.90 -3.56 9.49
N LEU A 157 0.88 -4.84 9.83
CA LEU A 157 1.23 -5.34 11.17
C LEU A 157 2.71 -5.76 11.16
N PRO A 158 3.59 -5.03 11.89
CA PRO A 158 5.00 -5.38 11.98
C PRO A 158 5.19 -6.75 12.62
N TYR A 159 6.22 -7.48 12.20
CA TYR A 159 6.61 -8.69 12.92
C TYR A 159 7.16 -8.32 14.30
N VAL A 160 6.62 -8.96 15.32
CA VAL A 160 7.09 -8.82 16.70
C VAL A 160 8.11 -9.90 16.95
N LYS A 161 9.35 -9.50 17.25
CA LYS A 161 10.39 -10.45 17.67
C LYS A 161 9.98 -11.12 18.97
N LYS A 162 9.93 -12.44 18.98
CA LYS A 162 9.65 -13.27 20.15
C LYS A 162 10.72 -14.34 20.28
N THR A 163 10.84 -14.91 21.47
CA THR A 163 11.59 -16.14 21.68
C THR A 163 10.67 -17.33 21.50
N ALA A 164 11.23 -18.47 21.15
CA ALA A 164 10.51 -19.73 21.02
C ALA A 164 11.25 -20.86 21.76
N ALA A 165 10.46 -21.77 22.33
CA ALA A 165 10.93 -23.07 22.76
C ALA A 165 10.37 -24.15 21.84
N ILE A 166 11.14 -25.20 21.56
CA ILE A 166 10.72 -26.33 20.73
C ILE A 166 10.64 -27.57 21.61
N VAL A 167 9.48 -28.24 21.62
CA VAL A 167 9.34 -29.55 22.25
C VAL A 167 9.14 -30.55 21.11
N ALA A 168 10.17 -31.37 20.86
CA ALA A 168 10.12 -32.46 19.89
C ALA A 168 9.59 -33.71 20.59
N THR A 169 8.48 -34.26 20.11
CA THR A 169 7.85 -35.45 20.66
C THR A 169 8.17 -36.66 19.81
N GLY A 170 8.32 -37.81 20.44
CA GLY A 170 8.58 -39.08 19.81
C GLY A 170 9.56 -39.90 20.65
N SER A 171 9.14 -41.08 21.06
CA SER A 171 9.98 -41.99 21.88
C SER A 171 11.24 -42.44 21.16
N GLU A 172 11.22 -42.53 19.84
CA GLU A 172 12.36 -42.95 19.01
C GLU A 172 13.42 -41.83 18.99
N VAL A 173 12.99 -40.59 18.83
CA VAL A 173 13.88 -39.40 18.83
C VAL A 173 14.46 -39.19 20.21
N LYS A 174 13.64 -39.28 21.27
CA LYS A 174 14.09 -39.12 22.67
C LYS A 174 15.12 -40.14 23.05
N LYS A 175 14.96 -41.39 22.57
CA LYS A 175 15.90 -42.52 22.83
C LYS A 175 17.12 -42.53 21.90
N GLY A 176 17.18 -41.58 20.93
CA GLY A 176 18.27 -41.52 19.96
C GLY A 176 18.27 -42.66 18.92
N LEU A 177 17.15 -43.33 18.73
CA LEU A 177 17.01 -44.41 17.76
C LEU A 177 16.95 -43.90 16.32
N ILE A 178 16.40 -42.69 16.14
CA ILE A 178 16.35 -41.96 14.89
C ILE A 178 16.85 -40.53 15.09
N GLN A 179 17.41 -39.94 14.04
CA GLN A 179 17.84 -38.55 14.05
C GLN A 179 16.65 -37.62 13.94
N ASP A 180 16.62 -36.57 14.76
CA ASP A 180 15.64 -35.51 14.67
C ASP A 180 15.90 -34.66 13.40
N THR A 181 15.00 -34.75 12.44
CA THR A 181 15.03 -33.96 11.19
C THR A 181 14.06 -32.76 11.21
N PHE A 182 13.14 -32.69 12.19
CA PHE A 182 12.14 -31.61 12.27
C PHE A 182 12.65 -30.38 12.99
N THR A 183 13.32 -30.55 14.12
CA THR A 183 13.82 -29.43 14.93
C THR A 183 14.74 -28.49 14.15
N PRO A 184 15.69 -28.94 13.33
CA PRO A 184 16.52 -28.09 12.49
C PRO A 184 15.69 -27.23 11.54
N VAL A 185 14.69 -27.82 10.86
CA VAL A 185 13.82 -27.12 9.90
C VAL A 185 12.95 -26.07 10.59
N VAL A 186 12.38 -26.41 11.75
CA VAL A 186 11.57 -25.46 12.54
C VAL A 186 12.42 -24.29 13.03
N LYS A 187 13.64 -24.60 13.53
CA LYS A 187 14.60 -23.57 13.97
C LYS A 187 14.99 -22.62 12.84
N GLU A 188 15.27 -23.12 11.65
CA GLU A 188 15.57 -22.31 10.47
C GLU A 188 14.38 -21.39 10.10
N LYS A 189 13.17 -21.94 10.10
CA LYS A 189 11.96 -21.16 9.83
C LYS A 189 11.74 -20.06 10.85
N LEU A 190 11.94 -20.33 12.14
CA LEU A 190 11.84 -19.32 13.21
C LEU A 190 12.91 -18.23 13.03
N ALA A 191 14.15 -18.61 12.73
CA ALA A 191 15.24 -17.68 12.49
C ALA A 191 14.98 -16.75 11.29
N ALA A 192 14.31 -17.22 10.23
CA ALA A 192 13.92 -16.39 9.09
C ALA A 192 12.98 -15.22 9.46
N TYR A 193 12.25 -15.33 10.58
CA TYR A 193 11.43 -14.25 11.16
C TYR A 193 12.13 -13.53 12.32
N GLY A 194 13.43 -13.78 12.54
CA GLY A 194 14.19 -13.16 13.64
C GLY A 194 13.79 -13.66 15.02
N ILE A 195 13.18 -14.85 15.12
CA ILE A 195 12.77 -15.50 16.37
C ILE A 195 13.92 -16.37 16.86
N GLU A 196 14.39 -16.08 18.08
CA GLU A 196 15.43 -16.87 18.73
C GLU A 196 14.84 -18.11 19.40
N THR A 197 15.41 -19.29 19.11
CA THR A 197 15.07 -20.53 19.81
C THR A 197 15.90 -20.61 21.10
N ILE A 198 15.27 -20.40 22.24
CA ILE A 198 15.92 -20.34 23.56
C ILE A 198 16.08 -21.71 24.22
N SER A 199 15.24 -22.68 23.87
CA SER A 199 15.36 -24.07 24.38
C SER A 199 14.82 -25.10 23.41
N ILE A 200 15.34 -26.30 23.51
CA ILE A 200 14.86 -27.49 22.79
C ILE A 200 14.75 -28.61 23.80
N ALA A 201 13.57 -29.21 23.93
CA ALA A 201 13.32 -30.36 24.78
C ALA A 201 12.85 -31.57 23.94
N TYR A 202 13.24 -32.73 24.33
CA TYR A 202 12.80 -34.01 23.72
C TYR A 202 11.91 -34.75 24.68
N SER A 203 10.68 -35.05 24.27
CA SER A 203 9.70 -35.77 25.06
C SER A 203 9.37 -37.13 24.45
N GLY A 204 9.10 -38.12 25.28
CA GLY A 204 8.44 -39.35 24.82
C GLY A 204 6.95 -39.11 24.58
N ASP A 205 6.29 -40.11 24.03
CA ASP A 205 4.85 -40.10 23.78
C ASP A 205 4.06 -40.10 25.10
N GLY A 206 2.82 -39.61 25.02
CA GLY A 206 1.88 -39.52 26.13
C GLY A 206 1.73 -38.11 26.72
N VAL A 207 0.51 -37.81 27.16
CA VAL A 207 0.11 -36.48 27.61
C VAL A 207 0.98 -35.95 28.76
N GLU A 208 1.26 -36.79 29.76
CA GLU A 208 2.07 -36.39 30.90
C GLU A 208 3.53 -36.04 30.50
N ASN A 209 4.13 -36.82 29.61
CA ASN A 209 5.50 -36.60 29.15
C ASN A 209 5.58 -35.24 28.38
N VAL A 210 4.62 -34.97 27.53
CA VAL A 210 4.58 -33.73 26.75
C VAL A 210 4.27 -32.53 27.66
N ALA A 211 3.31 -32.65 28.59
CA ALA A 211 2.98 -31.59 29.52
C ALA A 211 4.16 -31.21 30.45
N ASN A 212 4.97 -32.20 30.88
CA ASN A 212 6.16 -31.95 31.69
C ASN A 212 7.31 -31.34 30.91
N ALA A 213 7.30 -31.41 29.58
CA ALA A 213 8.32 -30.83 28.72
C ALA A 213 7.99 -29.38 28.27
N ILE A 214 6.76 -28.93 28.49
CA ILE A 214 6.29 -27.56 28.22
C ILE A 214 6.47 -26.68 29.46
#